data_3d32c5d8617b5423722e1566e573f38f
#
_entry.id   3d32c5d8617b5423722e1566e573f38f
#
_cell.length_a   1.000
_cell.length_b   1.000
_cell.length_c   1.000
_cell.angle_alpha   90.00
_cell.angle_beta   90.00
_cell.angle_gamma   90.00
#
_symmetry.space_group_name_H-M   'P 1'
#
loop_
_entity.id
_entity.type
_entity.pdbx_description
1 polymer ?
#
loop_
_entity_poly.entity_id
_entity_poly.type
_entity_poly.pdbx_seq_one_letter_code
_entity_poly.pdbx_strand_id
1 'polypeptide(L)'
;MKMHPIISLIILSVGFSQQLPKVVETYKNGNIRNITFHKETQTGIEKDKYEAYHYTGRKASEGTYLNGKEDGLWTYWYENGQKRWEGTVKNGQRNGLWTYWHENGQKGSEVTYTDRKEGGLQTKFHLDKECWNEDGNVCECGQYWWEGCK
;
A
#
# COMPACT_ATOMS: atom_id res chain seq x y z
N MET A 1 -10.60 -53.21 -39.58
CA MET A 1 -9.98 -52.38 -38.51
C MET A 1 -9.79 -50.99 -39.09
N LYS A 2 -10.62 -50.01 -38.68
CA LYS A 2 -10.50 -48.61 -39.13
C LYS A 2 -9.64 -47.85 -38.13
N MET A 3 -8.44 -47.47 -38.56
CA MET A 3 -7.56 -46.59 -37.78
C MET A 3 -8.13 -45.16 -37.82
N HIS A 4 -8.48 -44.61 -36.66
CA HIS A 4 -8.82 -43.22 -36.52
C HIS A 4 -7.51 -42.41 -36.39
N PRO A 5 -7.34 -41.30 -37.12
CA PRO A 5 -6.19 -40.44 -36.91
C PRO A 5 -6.30 -39.72 -35.57
N ILE A 6 -5.27 -39.88 -34.73
CA ILE A 6 -5.11 -39.10 -33.51
C ILE A 6 -4.72 -37.69 -33.96
N ILE A 7 -5.67 -36.77 -33.91
CA ILE A 7 -5.39 -35.34 -34.08
C ILE A 7 -4.71 -34.88 -32.80
N SER A 8 -3.38 -34.78 -32.86
CA SER A 8 -2.59 -34.15 -31.80
C SER A 8 -2.83 -32.65 -31.86
N LEU A 9 -3.68 -32.14 -30.97
CA LEU A 9 -3.90 -30.70 -30.82
C LEU A 9 -2.65 -30.12 -30.16
N ILE A 10 -1.71 -29.62 -30.96
CA ILE A 10 -0.59 -28.79 -30.45
C ILE A 10 -1.22 -27.47 -30.07
N ILE A 11 -1.52 -27.30 -28.78
CA ILE A 11 -1.83 -25.99 -28.20
C ILE A 11 -0.50 -25.25 -28.17
N LEU A 12 -0.23 -24.48 -29.22
CA LEU A 12 0.73 -23.39 -29.15
C LEU A 12 0.19 -22.39 -28.10
N SER A 13 0.72 -22.48 -26.89
CA SER A 13 0.56 -21.44 -25.89
C SER A 13 1.33 -20.21 -26.39
N VAL A 14 0.69 -19.43 -27.25
CA VAL A 14 1.09 -18.05 -27.50
C VAL A 14 0.87 -17.38 -26.15
N GLY A 15 1.96 -17.02 -25.48
CA GLY A 15 1.93 -16.33 -24.20
C GLY A 15 1.31 -14.97 -24.37
N PHE A 16 -0.02 -14.93 -24.43
CA PHE A 16 -0.77 -13.75 -24.06
C PHE A 16 -0.57 -13.62 -22.55
N SER A 17 0.25 -12.68 -22.15
CA SER A 17 0.19 -12.12 -20.81
C SER A 17 -1.25 -11.61 -20.65
N GLN A 18 -2.14 -12.45 -20.13
CA GLN A 18 -3.47 -12.03 -19.77
C GLN A 18 -3.30 -10.99 -18.68
N GLN A 19 -3.53 -9.74 -19.06
CA GLN A 19 -3.57 -8.65 -18.10
C GLN A 19 -4.72 -8.97 -17.14
N LEU A 20 -4.36 -9.35 -15.92
CA LEU A 20 -5.34 -9.75 -14.90
C LEU A 20 -6.34 -8.63 -14.64
N PRO A 21 -7.60 -8.96 -14.31
CA PRO A 21 -8.65 -7.98 -14.18
C PRO A 21 -8.28 -6.95 -13.12
N LYS A 22 -8.30 -5.67 -13.49
CA LYS A 22 -8.26 -4.57 -12.55
C LYS A 22 -9.67 -4.06 -12.33
N VAL A 23 -10.03 -3.84 -11.07
CA VAL A 23 -11.28 -3.17 -10.70
C VAL A 23 -10.99 -1.67 -10.57
N VAL A 24 -11.73 -0.86 -11.31
CA VAL A 24 -11.62 0.60 -11.29
C VAL A 24 -12.92 1.17 -10.74
N GLU A 25 -12.82 1.97 -9.69
CA GLU A 25 -13.93 2.77 -9.17
C GLU A 25 -13.71 4.24 -9.49
N THR A 26 -14.79 4.97 -9.74
CA THR A 26 -14.74 6.40 -10.07
C THR A 26 -15.55 7.24 -9.10
N TYR A 27 -15.17 8.50 -8.98
CA TYR A 27 -15.99 9.53 -8.35
C TYR A 27 -17.17 9.94 -9.25
N LYS A 28 -18.12 10.69 -8.69
CA LYS A 28 -19.27 11.22 -9.44
C LYS A 28 -18.88 12.14 -10.61
N ASN A 29 -17.69 12.77 -10.53
CA ASN A 29 -17.15 13.61 -11.61
C ASN A 29 -16.46 12.82 -12.73
N GLY A 30 -16.40 11.48 -12.63
CA GLY A 30 -15.74 10.59 -13.60
C GLY A 30 -14.25 10.35 -13.34
N ASN A 31 -13.61 11.08 -12.44
CA ASN A 31 -12.21 10.81 -12.08
C ASN A 31 -12.09 9.47 -11.37
N ILE A 32 -10.96 8.78 -11.59
CA ILE A 32 -10.66 7.53 -10.91
C ILE A 32 -10.58 7.80 -9.39
N ARG A 33 -11.26 6.97 -8.61
CA ARG A 33 -11.21 6.95 -7.15
C ARG A 33 -10.18 5.94 -6.64
N ASN A 34 -10.23 4.71 -7.18
CA ASN A 34 -9.24 3.69 -6.88
C ASN A 34 -9.10 2.68 -8.02
N ILE A 35 -7.98 1.99 -8.02
CA ILE A 35 -7.69 0.83 -8.88
C ILE A 35 -7.20 -0.29 -7.99
N THR A 36 -7.86 -1.44 -8.05
CA THR A 36 -7.40 -2.69 -7.44
C THR A 36 -6.88 -3.61 -8.54
N PHE A 37 -5.62 -3.96 -8.46
CA PHE A 37 -4.98 -4.93 -9.34
C PHE A 37 -5.06 -6.32 -8.71
N HIS A 38 -5.19 -7.34 -9.52
CA HIS A 38 -5.26 -8.73 -9.10
C HIS A 38 -4.16 -9.53 -9.76
N LYS A 39 -3.72 -10.60 -9.12
CA LYS A 39 -2.83 -11.61 -9.66
C LYS A 39 -3.45 -13.00 -9.53
N GLU A 40 -3.05 -13.89 -10.42
CA GLU A 40 -3.38 -15.31 -10.33
C GLU A 40 -2.40 -15.99 -9.38
N THR A 41 -2.93 -16.84 -8.52
CA THR A 41 -2.18 -17.67 -7.57
C THR A 41 -2.62 -19.12 -7.71
N GLN A 42 -1.96 -20.03 -7.05
CA GLN A 42 -2.36 -21.44 -7.04
C GLN A 42 -3.75 -21.66 -6.40
N THR A 43 -4.20 -20.74 -5.57
CA THR A 43 -5.49 -20.81 -4.85
C THR A 43 -6.59 -19.98 -5.52
N GLY A 44 -6.28 -19.23 -6.58
CA GLY A 44 -7.25 -18.40 -7.31
C GLY A 44 -6.74 -16.98 -7.57
N ILE A 45 -7.66 -16.05 -7.80
CA ILE A 45 -7.36 -14.66 -8.07
C ILE A 45 -7.33 -13.88 -6.75
N GLU A 46 -6.21 -13.22 -6.46
CA GLU A 46 -6.01 -12.42 -5.25
C GLU A 46 -5.66 -10.97 -5.57
N LYS A 47 -5.93 -10.07 -4.62
CA LYS A 47 -5.44 -8.68 -4.71
C LYS A 47 -3.92 -8.68 -4.70
N ASP A 48 -3.33 -7.87 -5.58
CA ASP A 48 -1.88 -7.71 -5.71
C ASP A 48 -1.43 -6.29 -5.35
N LYS A 49 -2.04 -5.28 -5.96
CA LYS A 49 -1.73 -3.87 -5.76
C LYS A 49 -2.99 -3.05 -5.63
N TYR A 50 -2.90 -1.96 -4.88
CA TYR A 50 -3.95 -0.96 -4.74
C TYR A 50 -3.41 0.44 -4.99
N GLU A 51 -4.17 1.24 -5.70
CA GLU A 51 -3.93 2.67 -5.90
C GLU A 51 -5.23 3.43 -5.63
N ALA A 52 -5.15 4.51 -4.86
CA ALA A 52 -6.25 5.44 -4.67
C ALA A 52 -5.85 6.84 -5.16
N TYR A 53 -6.86 7.62 -5.50
CA TYR A 53 -6.70 8.96 -6.05
C TYR A 53 -7.61 9.94 -5.31
N HIS A 54 -7.16 11.15 -5.16
CA HIS A 54 -7.97 12.27 -4.69
C HIS A 54 -9.06 12.64 -5.70
N TYR A 55 -10.06 13.37 -5.26
CA TYR A 55 -11.13 13.85 -6.13
C TYR A 55 -10.61 14.69 -7.32
N THR A 56 -9.46 15.33 -7.15
CA THR A 56 -8.72 16.09 -8.17
C THR A 56 -8.04 15.20 -9.23
N GLY A 57 -8.01 13.88 -9.03
CA GLY A 57 -7.35 12.91 -9.90
C GLY A 57 -5.86 12.67 -9.58
N ARG A 58 -5.29 13.38 -8.61
CA ARG A 58 -3.91 13.11 -8.14
C ARG A 58 -3.87 11.86 -7.26
N LYS A 59 -2.75 11.14 -7.27
CA LYS A 59 -2.57 9.95 -6.43
C LYS A 59 -2.70 10.31 -4.95
N ALA A 60 -3.47 9.51 -4.20
CA ALA A 60 -3.71 9.65 -2.77
C ALA A 60 -2.99 8.57 -1.96
N SER A 61 -2.97 7.32 -2.46
CA SER A 61 -2.22 6.23 -1.83
C SER A 61 -1.90 5.12 -2.80
N GLU A 62 -0.86 4.33 -2.48
CA GLU A 62 -0.58 3.06 -3.13
C GLU A 62 0.06 2.07 -2.15
N GLY A 63 -0.11 0.78 -2.45
CA GLY A 63 0.51 -0.30 -1.68
C GLY A 63 0.22 -1.66 -2.30
N THR A 64 0.78 -2.69 -1.70
CA THR A 64 0.69 -4.07 -2.16
C THR A 64 -0.06 -4.96 -1.17
N TYR A 65 -0.52 -6.10 -1.67
CA TYR A 65 -1.22 -7.12 -0.89
C TYR A 65 -0.50 -8.46 -1.01
N LEU A 66 -0.52 -9.23 0.07
CA LEU A 66 -0.08 -10.61 0.13
C LEU A 66 -1.11 -11.42 0.93
N ASN A 67 -1.61 -12.52 0.34
CA ASN A 67 -2.62 -13.39 0.96
C ASN A 67 -3.84 -12.59 1.48
N GLY A 68 -4.33 -11.62 0.68
CA GLY A 68 -5.50 -10.81 0.99
C GLY A 68 -5.31 -9.72 2.04
N LYS A 69 -4.10 -9.54 2.59
CA LYS A 69 -3.76 -8.51 3.57
C LYS A 69 -2.78 -7.50 2.96
N GLU A 70 -2.84 -6.26 3.44
CA GLU A 70 -1.82 -5.27 3.11
C GLU A 70 -0.44 -5.77 3.55
N ASP A 71 0.52 -5.76 2.62
CA ASP A 71 1.89 -6.23 2.86
C ASP A 71 2.84 -5.55 1.88
N GLY A 72 3.95 -5.02 2.39
CA GLY A 72 4.93 -4.25 1.61
C GLY A 72 4.92 -2.76 1.90
N LEU A 73 5.51 -1.98 0.99
CA LEU A 73 5.58 -0.53 1.12
C LEU A 73 4.22 0.10 0.85
N TRP A 74 3.80 0.99 1.73
CA TRP A 74 2.62 1.83 1.58
C TRP A 74 3.01 3.29 1.60
N THR A 75 2.54 4.05 0.59
CA THR A 75 2.78 5.49 0.44
C THR A 75 1.46 6.22 0.32
N TYR A 76 1.36 7.36 0.98
CA TYR A 76 0.20 8.26 0.97
C TYR A 76 0.66 9.65 0.58
N TRP A 77 -0.16 10.39 -0.16
CA TRP A 77 0.12 11.74 -0.64
C TRP A 77 -0.98 12.72 -0.25
N TYR A 78 -0.60 13.95 -0.09
CA TYR A 78 -1.50 15.10 -0.01
C TYR A 78 -2.09 15.43 -1.39
N GLU A 79 -3.15 16.26 -1.43
CA GLU A 79 -3.73 16.74 -2.68
C GLU A 79 -2.77 17.59 -3.52
N ASN A 80 -1.79 18.26 -2.88
CA ASN A 80 -0.74 19.01 -3.58
C ASN A 80 0.30 18.10 -4.28
N GLY A 81 0.27 16.78 -4.01
CA GLY A 81 1.17 15.76 -4.58
C GLY A 81 2.43 15.49 -3.75
N GLN A 82 2.64 16.20 -2.65
CA GLN A 82 3.72 15.89 -1.71
C GLN A 82 3.41 14.60 -0.96
N LYS A 83 4.46 13.83 -0.60
CA LYS A 83 4.28 12.67 0.29
C LYS A 83 3.71 13.14 1.63
N ARG A 84 2.81 12.34 2.19
CA ARG A 84 2.25 12.52 3.52
C ARG A 84 2.72 11.47 4.50
N TRP A 85 2.69 10.19 4.09
CA TRP A 85 3.09 9.03 4.88
C TRP A 85 3.78 8.01 4.00
N GLU A 86 4.79 7.35 4.55
CA GLU A 86 5.41 6.19 3.92
C GLU A 86 5.93 5.23 4.98
N GLY A 87 5.75 3.94 4.75
CA GLY A 87 6.29 2.90 5.62
C GLY A 87 5.84 1.52 5.22
N THR A 88 6.39 0.52 5.88
CA THR A 88 6.08 -0.88 5.60
C THR A 88 4.87 -1.34 6.40
N VAL A 89 3.99 -2.06 5.73
CA VAL A 89 2.91 -2.85 6.34
C VAL A 89 3.27 -4.32 6.23
N LYS A 90 3.01 -5.09 7.26
CA LYS A 90 3.16 -6.55 7.27
C LYS A 90 1.91 -7.19 7.86
N ASN A 91 1.29 -8.10 7.08
CA ASN A 91 0.05 -8.77 7.48
C ASN A 91 -1.07 -7.79 7.92
N GLY A 92 -1.21 -6.64 7.27
CA GLY A 92 -2.22 -5.61 7.57
C GLY A 92 -1.86 -4.71 8.75
N GLN A 93 -0.62 -4.75 9.23
CA GLN A 93 -0.18 -3.95 10.36
C GLN A 93 1.08 -3.17 10.01
N ARG A 94 1.20 -1.92 10.49
CA ARG A 94 2.43 -1.13 10.34
C ARG A 94 3.60 -1.85 10.98
N ASN A 95 4.76 -1.85 10.29
CA ASN A 95 5.98 -2.53 10.73
C ASN A 95 7.20 -1.72 10.34
N GLY A 96 8.21 -1.64 11.21
CA GLY A 96 9.42 -0.86 10.96
C GLY A 96 9.19 0.64 10.95
N LEU A 97 10.06 1.37 10.27
CA LEU A 97 10.03 2.82 10.22
C LEU A 97 8.87 3.34 9.36
N TRP A 98 8.16 4.31 9.92
CA TRP A 98 7.15 5.12 9.23
C TRP A 98 7.52 6.57 9.32
N THR A 99 7.54 7.24 8.16
CA THR A 99 7.85 8.67 8.05
C THR A 99 6.60 9.45 7.69
N TYR A 100 6.41 10.57 8.35
CA TYR A 100 5.40 11.57 8.06
C TYR A 100 6.06 12.84 7.53
N TRP A 101 5.43 13.47 6.56
CA TRP A 101 5.82 14.78 6.01
C TRP A 101 4.68 15.78 6.14
N HIS A 102 5.03 17.05 6.35
CA HIS A 102 4.11 18.17 6.25
C HIS A 102 3.71 18.45 4.80
N GLU A 103 2.66 19.25 4.60
CA GLU A 103 2.20 19.62 3.26
C GLU A 103 3.21 20.42 2.43
N ASN A 104 4.18 21.06 3.08
CA ASN A 104 5.30 21.74 2.43
C ASN A 104 6.42 20.77 1.98
N GLY A 105 6.28 19.47 2.24
CA GLY A 105 7.24 18.43 1.89
C GLY A 105 8.38 18.23 2.89
N GLN A 106 8.43 18.99 3.98
CA GLN A 106 9.40 18.78 5.05
C GLN A 106 8.99 17.62 5.94
N LYS A 107 9.99 16.89 6.48
CA LYS A 107 9.76 15.79 7.41
C LYS A 107 9.11 16.31 8.68
N GLY A 108 8.03 15.68 9.12
CA GLY A 108 7.28 16.05 10.33
C GLY A 108 7.49 15.08 11.48
N SER A 109 7.57 13.77 11.21
CA SER A 109 7.93 12.79 12.24
C SER A 109 8.40 11.46 11.67
N GLU A 110 9.15 10.72 12.47
CA GLU A 110 9.50 9.32 12.24
C GLU A 110 9.09 8.48 13.43
N VAL A 111 8.48 7.33 13.16
CA VAL A 111 7.98 6.40 14.18
C VAL A 111 8.34 4.99 13.81
N THR A 112 9.01 4.26 14.71
CA THR A 112 9.32 2.84 14.50
C THR A 112 8.27 1.96 15.18
N TYR A 113 7.65 1.08 14.40
CA TYR A 113 6.70 0.08 14.85
C TYR A 113 7.38 -1.28 14.98
N THR A 114 7.24 -1.91 16.16
CA THR A 114 7.74 -3.27 16.40
C THR A 114 6.67 -4.15 17.00
N ASP A 115 6.77 -5.44 16.73
CA ASP A 115 5.91 -6.44 17.37
C ASP A 115 6.52 -6.80 18.74
N ARG A 116 5.79 -6.53 19.81
CA ARG A 116 6.13 -7.00 21.15
C ARG A 116 5.07 -8.00 21.62
N LYS A 117 5.52 -9.12 22.18
CA LYS A 117 4.63 -10.07 22.83
C LYS A 117 4.66 -9.77 24.32
N GLU A 118 3.56 -9.23 24.86
CA GLU A 118 3.33 -9.13 26.30
C GLU A 118 2.10 -9.95 26.66
N GLY A 119 2.27 -10.91 27.57
CA GLY A 119 1.15 -11.73 28.07
C GLY A 119 0.39 -12.54 27.02
N GLY A 120 1.05 -12.91 25.90
CA GLY A 120 0.42 -13.63 24.80
C GLY A 120 -0.36 -12.75 23.80
N LEU A 121 -0.54 -11.46 24.06
CA LEU A 121 -1.11 -10.51 23.12
C LEU A 121 0.00 -9.83 22.31
N GLN A 122 -0.18 -9.75 20.98
CA GLN A 122 0.68 -8.92 20.14
C GLN A 122 0.21 -7.47 20.26
N THR A 123 1.01 -6.65 20.93
CA THR A 123 0.81 -5.20 20.98
C THR A 123 1.90 -4.51 20.17
N LYS A 124 1.54 -3.50 19.37
CA LYS A 124 2.49 -2.67 18.65
C LYS A 124 2.96 -1.52 19.52
N PHE A 125 4.26 -1.41 19.70
CA PHE A 125 4.88 -0.31 20.43
C PHE A 125 5.61 0.61 19.47
N HIS A 126 5.57 1.92 19.78
CA HIS A 126 6.45 2.92 19.22
C HIS A 126 7.74 2.89 20.03
N LEU A 127 8.86 2.51 19.41
CA LEU A 127 10.15 2.45 20.11
C LEU A 127 10.85 3.81 20.12
N ASP A 128 10.84 4.50 18.98
CA ASP A 128 11.48 5.79 18.81
C ASP A 128 10.56 6.71 18.02
N LYS A 129 10.47 7.95 18.44
CA LYS A 129 9.70 8.99 17.78
C LYS A 129 10.52 10.27 17.74
N GLU A 130 10.83 10.72 16.54
CA GLU A 130 11.44 12.03 16.31
C GLU A 130 10.44 12.91 15.57
N CYS A 131 10.39 14.19 15.94
CA CYS A 131 9.47 15.17 15.35
C CYS A 131 10.19 16.44 14.93
N TRP A 132 9.70 17.02 13.83
CA TRP A 132 10.17 18.29 13.27
C TRP A 132 8.98 19.18 12.98
N ASN A 133 9.14 20.49 13.18
CA ASN A 133 8.14 21.47 12.77
C ASN A 133 8.20 21.73 11.25
N GLU A 134 7.31 22.61 10.75
CA GLU A 134 7.24 22.94 9.32
C GLU A 134 8.49 23.67 8.80
N ASP A 135 9.32 24.21 9.68
CA ASP A 135 10.61 24.83 9.35
C ASP A 135 11.78 23.80 9.36
N GLY A 136 11.49 22.54 9.74
CA GLY A 136 12.47 21.46 9.82
C GLY A 136 13.28 21.43 11.11
N ASN A 137 12.90 22.20 12.15
CA ASN A 137 13.55 22.19 13.45
C ASN A 137 13.01 21.03 14.30
N VAL A 138 13.89 20.36 15.03
CA VAL A 138 13.53 19.32 16.01
C VAL A 138 12.68 19.92 17.12
N CYS A 139 11.64 19.19 17.54
CA CYS A 139 10.70 19.62 18.55
C CYS A 139 10.23 18.46 19.42
N GLU A 140 9.55 18.75 20.54
CA GLU A 140 8.87 17.72 21.32
C GLU A 140 7.70 17.13 20.55
N CYS A 141 7.66 15.80 20.48
CA CYS A 141 6.57 15.09 19.83
C CYS A 141 5.27 15.19 20.65
N GLY A 142 4.14 15.44 20.00
CA GLY A 142 2.81 15.32 20.59
C GLY A 142 2.50 13.90 21.08
N GLN A 143 1.44 13.76 21.89
CA GLN A 143 1.02 12.47 22.48
C GLN A 143 0.68 11.45 21.39
N TYR A 144 0.10 11.92 20.30
CA TYR A 144 -0.23 11.08 19.14
C TYR A 144 0.75 11.33 18.00
N TRP A 145 1.02 10.29 17.21
CA TRP A 145 1.98 10.31 16.09
C TRP A 145 1.61 11.30 14.97
N TRP A 146 0.34 11.75 14.90
CA TRP A 146 -0.15 12.75 13.93
C TRP A 146 -0.16 14.19 14.44
N GLU A 147 0.12 14.43 15.72
CA GLU A 147 0.06 15.77 16.31
C GLU A 147 1.27 16.63 15.94
N GLY A 148 2.35 16.00 15.44
CA GLY A 148 3.58 16.74 15.14
C GLY A 148 4.26 17.33 16.39
N CYS A 149 4.78 18.53 16.25
CA CYS A 149 5.40 19.31 17.33
C CYS A 149 4.36 19.84 18.32
N LYS A 150 4.72 19.85 19.60
CA LYS A 150 4.09 20.67 20.63
C LYS A 150 4.83 21.96 20.80
#